data_757e4be41454e4d0af003bbc0af5fda8
#
_entry.id   757e4be41454e4d0af003bbc0af5fda8
#
_cell.length_a   1.000
_cell.length_b   1.000
_cell.length_c   1.000
_cell.angle_alpha   90.00
_cell.angle_beta   90.00
_cell.angle_gamma   90.00
#
_symmetry.space_group_name_H-M   'P 1'
#
loop_
_entity.id
_entity.type
_entity.pdbx_description
1 polymer ?
#
loop_
_entity_poly.entity_id
_entity_poly.type
_entity_poly.pdbx_seq_one_letter_code
_entity_poly.pdbx_strand_id
1 'polypeptide(L)'
;MQIEKIGKSYLVGGSEKTALIDLPTEFDEKIINADLVIINHVDPSMRECLIKLIEIKPNVLIYSSAAGQKFLEELLNVEFCGCVCKHKRSVDLGDVSLSFYITPNLTWPDTIMTYASCGVLFTGDFLSWCDDEFGSKFGGMYEYALSATDVINAINPQKIYTSGGEISQQRLSDVFTLCQKKCSEKSVIAYYSNYGFTEKLAKELKNHLLNAELFNLSEGNTSAAADAANNAAVVYLGTNTENGNLPKPVWDFLSYLDTRRVKNKPYLVFGSGGWSHDGAYIADGILQRLKMRRLDRPCTAVLYPSEKEIKKLLCASDKINEED
;
A
#
# COMPACT_ATOMS: atom_id res chain seq x y z
N MET A 1 10.02 2.21 35.52
CA MET A 1 10.06 1.92 34.08
C MET A 1 11.03 2.86 33.37
N GLN A 2 11.84 2.36 32.44
CA GLN A 2 12.77 3.13 31.60
C GLN A 2 12.54 2.76 30.13
N ILE A 3 12.51 3.78 29.23
CA ILE A 3 12.44 3.58 27.78
C ILE A 3 13.69 4.21 27.17
N GLU A 4 14.45 3.42 26.43
CA GLU A 4 15.64 3.85 25.72
C GLU A 4 15.48 3.56 24.22
N LYS A 5 15.70 4.56 23.36
CA LYS A 5 15.68 4.39 21.91
C LYS A 5 17.05 3.88 21.42
N ILE A 6 17.05 2.81 20.62
CA ILE A 6 18.23 2.23 19.98
C ILE A 6 17.96 2.13 18.47
N GLY A 7 18.48 3.09 17.70
CA GLY A 7 18.17 3.17 16.27
C GLY A 7 16.68 3.33 16.00
N LYS A 8 16.06 2.34 15.32
CA LYS A 8 14.63 2.28 15.05
C LYS A 8 13.82 1.54 16.12
N SER A 9 14.47 0.99 17.13
CA SER A 9 13.90 0.16 18.20
C SER A 9 13.86 0.85 19.54
N TYR A 10 13.16 0.23 20.50
CA TYR A 10 13.02 0.73 21.87
C TYR A 10 13.24 -0.38 22.88
N LEU A 11 14.13 -0.16 23.83
CA LEU A 11 14.32 -1.01 24.99
C LEU A 11 13.41 -0.51 26.13
N VAL A 12 12.49 -1.35 26.58
CA VAL A 12 11.50 -1.02 27.62
C VAL A 12 11.80 -1.85 28.85
N GLY A 13 12.36 -1.23 29.89
CA GLY A 13 12.65 -1.88 31.16
C GLY A 13 11.48 -1.78 32.12
N GLY A 14 10.96 -2.94 32.56
CA GLY A 14 10.09 -3.10 33.71
C GLY A 14 10.88 -3.43 34.98
N SER A 15 10.19 -3.74 36.08
CA SER A 15 10.83 -4.12 37.35
C SER A 15 11.37 -5.56 37.35
N GLU A 16 10.86 -6.44 36.48
CA GLU A 16 11.23 -7.85 36.42
C GLU A 16 11.90 -8.25 35.09
N LYS A 17 11.45 -7.65 33.97
CA LYS A 17 11.89 -7.99 32.62
C LYS A 17 12.10 -6.76 31.78
N THR A 18 12.93 -6.90 30.75
CA THR A 18 13.17 -5.89 29.72
C THR A 18 12.72 -6.43 28.37
N ALA A 19 11.91 -5.65 27.66
CA ALA A 19 11.48 -5.94 26.29
C ALA A 19 12.20 -5.07 25.29
N LEU A 20 12.62 -5.66 24.16
CA LEU A 20 13.03 -4.92 22.98
C LEU A 20 11.84 -4.86 22.01
N ILE A 21 11.42 -3.65 21.63
CA ILE A 21 10.37 -3.42 20.66
C ILE A 21 11.00 -3.03 19.33
N ASP A 22 10.76 -3.84 18.30
CA ASP A 22 11.42 -3.86 17.00
C ASP A 22 12.94 -4.06 17.12
N LEU A 23 13.63 -4.15 15.99
CA LEU A 23 15.09 -4.32 15.98
C LEU A 23 15.77 -3.14 15.27
N PRO A 24 16.95 -2.76 15.75
CA PRO A 24 17.79 -1.82 15.01
C PRO A 24 18.33 -2.49 13.74
N THR A 25 18.66 -1.70 12.72
CA THR A 25 19.28 -2.19 11.49
C THR A 25 20.71 -2.69 11.72
N GLU A 26 21.41 -2.11 12.69
CA GLU A 26 22.74 -2.51 13.11
C GLU A 26 22.70 -3.07 14.52
N PHE A 27 23.50 -4.10 14.79
CA PHE A 27 23.55 -4.73 16.10
C PHE A 27 24.17 -3.79 17.13
N ASP A 28 23.42 -3.49 18.19
CA ASP A 28 23.88 -2.76 19.38
C ASP A 28 23.93 -3.73 20.57
N GLU A 29 25.01 -3.72 21.33
CA GLU A 29 25.20 -4.62 22.49
C GLU A 29 24.12 -4.44 23.57
N LYS A 30 23.50 -3.28 23.64
CA LYS A 30 22.41 -3.02 24.61
C LYS A 30 21.21 -3.92 24.43
N ILE A 31 20.96 -4.41 23.18
CA ILE A 31 19.81 -5.31 22.94
C ILE A 31 19.98 -6.68 23.61
N ILE A 32 21.18 -7.06 23.98
CA ILE A 32 21.45 -8.29 24.73
C ILE A 32 20.75 -8.26 26.10
N ASN A 33 20.46 -7.08 26.66
CA ASN A 33 19.75 -6.94 27.92
C ASN A 33 18.27 -7.28 27.84
N ALA A 34 17.71 -7.44 26.62
CA ALA A 34 16.30 -7.80 26.46
C ALA A 34 16.04 -9.26 26.87
N ASP A 35 15.02 -9.49 27.69
CA ASP A 35 14.50 -10.81 28.04
C ASP A 35 13.53 -11.37 26.99
N LEU A 36 12.92 -10.46 26.24
CA LEU A 36 12.04 -10.78 25.13
C LEU A 36 12.11 -9.69 24.04
N VAL A 37 11.75 -10.08 22.83
CA VAL A 37 11.66 -9.21 21.67
C VAL A 37 10.22 -9.16 21.17
N ILE A 38 9.70 -7.98 20.84
CA ILE A 38 8.40 -7.79 20.22
C ILE A 38 8.66 -7.17 18.84
N ILE A 39 8.24 -7.85 17.78
CA ILE A 39 8.39 -7.39 16.40
C ILE A 39 7.04 -6.91 15.91
N ASN A 40 6.89 -5.58 15.76
CA ASN A 40 5.67 -4.96 15.28
C ASN A 40 5.41 -5.28 13.80
N HIS A 41 6.47 -5.43 12.98
CA HIS A 41 6.42 -6.01 11.64
C HIS A 41 7.80 -6.56 11.26
N VAL A 42 7.81 -7.58 10.40
CA VAL A 42 9.06 -8.22 9.96
C VAL A 42 9.65 -7.48 8.78
N ASP A 43 10.66 -6.65 9.04
CA ASP A 43 11.48 -6.02 8.00
C ASP A 43 12.67 -6.94 7.67
N PRO A 44 12.89 -7.31 6.40
CA PRO A 44 14.01 -8.16 6.00
C PRO A 44 15.38 -7.64 6.47
N SER A 45 15.56 -6.34 6.64
CA SER A 45 16.82 -5.73 7.11
C SER A 45 17.19 -6.10 8.55
N MET A 46 16.25 -6.60 9.35
CA MET A 46 16.50 -7.03 10.74
C MET A 46 17.19 -8.41 10.85
N ARG A 47 17.29 -9.17 9.75
CA ARG A 47 17.73 -10.57 9.75
C ARG A 47 19.04 -10.78 10.49
N GLU A 48 20.09 -10.07 10.11
CA GLU A 48 21.44 -10.26 10.66
C GLU A 48 21.49 -9.89 12.15
N CYS A 49 20.80 -8.83 12.53
CA CYS A 49 20.69 -8.40 13.92
C CYS A 49 19.99 -9.46 14.78
N LEU A 50 18.88 -10.01 14.26
CA LEU A 50 18.08 -11.01 14.99
C LEU A 50 18.81 -12.36 15.09
N ILE A 51 19.48 -12.82 14.04
CA ILE A 51 20.31 -14.05 14.08
C ILE A 51 21.39 -13.91 15.15
N LYS A 52 22.13 -12.80 15.15
CA LYS A 52 23.18 -12.56 16.13
C LYS A 52 22.62 -12.55 17.57
N LEU A 53 21.43 -11.97 17.77
CA LEU A 53 20.77 -11.98 19.08
C LEU A 53 20.39 -13.42 19.50
N ILE A 54 19.85 -14.24 18.60
CA ILE A 54 19.49 -15.63 18.86
C ILE A 54 20.73 -16.46 19.16
N GLU A 55 21.85 -16.26 18.46
CA GLU A 55 23.13 -16.93 18.75
C GLU A 55 23.62 -16.65 20.17
N ILE A 56 23.48 -15.40 20.63
CA ILE A 56 23.90 -14.99 21.99
C ILE A 56 22.88 -15.44 23.05
N LYS A 57 21.57 -15.36 22.73
CA LYS A 57 20.45 -15.70 23.63
C LYS A 57 19.50 -16.69 22.95
N PRO A 58 19.81 -17.99 22.86
CA PRO A 58 18.99 -18.96 22.12
C PRO A 58 17.55 -19.11 22.64
N ASN A 59 17.32 -18.78 23.89
CA ASN A 59 15.98 -18.90 24.54
C ASN A 59 15.22 -17.56 24.60
N VAL A 60 15.69 -16.51 23.92
CA VAL A 60 14.96 -15.22 23.87
C VAL A 60 13.61 -15.42 23.23
N LEU A 61 12.55 -14.97 23.89
CA LEU A 61 11.18 -15.09 23.36
C LEU A 61 10.92 -14.00 22.32
N ILE A 62 10.49 -14.39 21.11
CA ILE A 62 10.23 -13.47 19.99
C ILE A 62 8.73 -13.42 19.71
N TYR A 63 8.12 -12.32 20.09
CA TYR A 63 6.71 -12.03 19.92
C TYR A 63 6.46 -11.33 18.59
N SER A 64 5.49 -11.80 17.79
CA SER A 64 4.99 -11.12 16.58
C SER A 64 3.56 -11.59 16.27
N SER A 65 2.92 -11.02 15.25
CA SER A 65 1.63 -11.57 14.77
C SER A 65 1.78 -12.98 14.21
N ALA A 66 0.66 -13.69 14.02
CA ALA A 66 0.69 -15.02 13.40
C ALA A 66 1.28 -15.02 11.98
N ALA A 67 1.07 -13.94 11.20
CA ALA A 67 1.72 -13.75 9.92
C ALA A 67 3.22 -13.46 10.09
N GLY A 68 3.58 -12.63 11.07
CA GLY A 68 4.97 -12.31 11.40
C GLY A 68 5.78 -13.54 11.81
N GLN A 69 5.20 -14.48 12.59
CA GLN A 69 5.91 -15.73 12.92
C GLN A 69 6.29 -16.52 11.66
N LYS A 70 5.37 -16.65 10.69
CA LYS A 70 5.66 -17.32 9.42
C LYS A 70 6.73 -16.60 8.60
N PHE A 71 6.70 -15.26 8.60
CA PHE A 71 7.74 -14.47 7.92
C PHE A 71 9.09 -14.64 8.59
N LEU A 72 9.14 -14.72 9.92
CA LEU A 72 10.37 -14.97 10.67
C LEU A 72 10.94 -16.36 10.40
N GLU A 73 10.11 -17.40 10.35
CA GLU A 73 10.53 -18.76 9.99
C GLU A 73 11.23 -18.78 8.62
N GLU A 74 10.61 -18.17 7.60
CA GLU A 74 11.18 -18.09 6.25
C GLU A 74 12.39 -17.14 6.14
N LEU A 75 12.41 -16.06 6.92
CA LEU A 75 13.49 -15.09 6.89
C LEU A 75 14.76 -15.61 7.58
N LEU A 76 14.61 -16.25 8.73
CA LEU A 76 15.73 -16.65 9.58
C LEU A 76 16.33 -17.99 9.14
N ASN A 77 15.49 -18.97 8.80
CA ASN A 77 15.89 -20.34 8.52
C ASN A 77 16.74 -20.97 9.65
N VAL A 78 16.50 -20.56 10.89
CA VAL A 78 17.08 -21.13 12.13
C VAL A 78 15.98 -21.31 13.16
N GLU A 79 16.16 -22.21 14.11
CA GLU A 79 15.22 -22.39 15.22
C GLU A 79 15.25 -21.17 16.15
N PHE A 80 14.09 -20.74 16.62
CA PHE A 80 13.92 -19.68 17.59
C PHE A 80 12.67 -19.87 18.45
N CYS A 81 12.61 -19.20 19.59
CA CYS A 81 11.47 -19.30 20.52
C CYS A 81 10.38 -18.29 20.14
N GLY A 82 9.51 -18.67 19.18
CA GLY A 82 8.43 -17.83 18.65
C GLY A 82 7.19 -17.81 19.55
N CYS A 83 6.60 -16.63 19.74
CA CYS A 83 5.35 -16.42 20.47
C CYS A 83 4.36 -15.60 19.64
N VAL A 84 3.14 -16.10 19.43
CA VAL A 84 2.11 -15.41 18.67
C VAL A 84 1.40 -14.37 19.53
N CYS A 85 1.49 -13.09 19.14
CA CYS A 85 0.70 -12.01 19.70
C CYS A 85 -0.79 -12.17 19.36
N LYS A 86 -1.65 -12.11 20.36
CA LYS A 86 -3.11 -12.08 20.20
C LYS A 86 -3.65 -10.70 20.51
N HIS A 87 -4.64 -10.25 19.75
CA HIS A 87 -5.26 -8.95 19.92
C HIS A 87 -5.73 -8.70 21.36
N LYS A 88 -5.34 -7.58 21.96
CA LYS A 88 -5.62 -7.18 23.35
C LYS A 88 -5.09 -8.14 24.43
N ARG A 89 -4.15 -9.03 24.08
CA ARG A 89 -3.37 -9.78 25.08
C ARG A 89 -2.10 -9.02 25.41
N SER A 90 -1.55 -9.28 26.56
CA SER A 90 -0.35 -8.60 27.06
C SER A 90 0.70 -9.56 27.58
N VAL A 91 1.93 -9.07 27.62
CA VAL A 91 3.06 -9.65 28.37
C VAL A 91 3.39 -8.72 29.52
N ASP A 92 3.69 -9.31 30.67
CA ASP A 92 4.03 -8.58 31.89
C ASP A 92 5.54 -8.43 32.04
N LEU A 93 5.99 -7.22 32.41
CA LEU A 93 7.38 -6.91 32.71
C LEU A 93 7.59 -6.56 34.19
N GLY A 94 6.56 -6.76 35.04
CA GLY A 94 6.51 -6.44 36.46
C GLY A 94 5.67 -5.22 36.76
N ASP A 95 6.24 -4.02 36.72
CA ASP A 95 5.55 -2.73 36.96
C ASP A 95 4.86 -2.17 35.70
N VAL A 96 5.05 -2.78 34.53
CA VAL A 96 4.46 -2.40 33.25
C VAL A 96 4.07 -3.64 32.45
N SER A 97 2.92 -3.58 31.76
CA SER A 97 2.50 -4.59 30.80
C SER A 97 2.48 -4.03 29.38
N LEU A 98 2.80 -4.90 28.41
CA LEU A 98 2.81 -4.58 26.97
C LEU A 98 1.66 -5.31 26.29
N SER A 99 0.65 -4.57 25.82
CA SER A 99 -0.53 -5.10 25.15
C SER A 99 -0.40 -4.99 23.63
N PHE A 100 -0.88 -6.01 22.90
CA PHE A 100 -0.75 -6.10 21.45
C PHE A 100 -2.04 -5.73 20.74
N TYR A 101 -1.95 -4.92 19.72
CA TYR A 101 -3.05 -4.55 18.84
C TYR A 101 -2.74 -4.95 17.41
N ILE A 102 -3.51 -5.90 16.89
CA ILE A 102 -3.33 -6.41 15.51
C ILE A 102 -3.89 -5.37 14.54
N THR A 103 -3.02 -4.79 13.72
CA THR A 103 -3.32 -3.72 12.75
C THR A 103 -2.69 -4.05 11.39
N PRO A 104 -3.21 -5.08 10.69
CA PRO A 104 -2.57 -5.61 9.49
C PRO A 104 -2.59 -4.61 8.34
N ASN A 105 -1.69 -4.81 7.38
CA ASN A 105 -1.61 -4.03 6.13
C ASN A 105 -1.27 -2.54 6.31
N LEU A 106 -0.56 -2.20 7.39
CA LEU A 106 0.10 -0.90 7.51
C LEU A 106 1.47 -0.96 6.83
N THR A 107 1.48 -1.06 5.50
CA THR A 107 2.53 -1.45 4.54
C THR A 107 2.86 -2.95 4.56
N TRP A 108 2.88 -3.58 5.71
CA TRP A 108 3.14 -5.02 5.86
C TRP A 108 1.90 -5.75 6.39
N PRO A 109 1.60 -6.97 5.90
CA PRO A 109 0.39 -7.70 6.31
C PRO A 109 0.44 -8.19 7.76
N ASP A 110 1.62 -8.27 8.36
CA ASP A 110 1.88 -8.80 9.70
C ASP A 110 1.87 -7.74 10.80
N THR A 111 1.63 -6.46 10.47
CA THR A 111 1.79 -5.33 11.40
C THR A 111 0.91 -5.45 12.64
N ILE A 112 1.52 -5.17 13.79
CA ILE A 112 0.88 -4.94 15.08
C ILE A 112 1.36 -3.63 15.68
N MET A 113 0.67 -3.14 16.70
CA MET A 113 1.11 -2.07 17.58
C MET A 113 1.23 -2.59 18.99
N THR A 114 2.19 -2.07 19.74
CA THR A 114 2.46 -2.47 21.13
C THR A 114 2.18 -1.29 22.05
N TYR A 115 1.27 -1.46 23.01
CA TYR A 115 0.92 -0.46 24.00
C TYR A 115 1.44 -0.82 25.37
N ALA A 116 2.22 0.06 25.98
CA ALA A 116 2.68 -0.05 27.35
C ALA A 116 1.67 0.59 28.31
N SER A 117 1.33 -0.11 29.40
CA SER A 117 0.35 0.34 30.40
C SER A 117 0.68 1.68 31.07
N CYS A 118 1.89 2.18 30.90
CA CYS A 118 2.32 3.52 31.30
C CYS A 118 1.86 4.65 30.36
N GLY A 119 1.02 4.36 29.36
CA GLY A 119 0.50 5.35 28.43
C GLY A 119 1.28 5.54 27.13
N VAL A 120 2.22 4.65 26.81
CA VAL A 120 3.07 4.75 25.59
C VAL A 120 2.64 3.73 24.55
N LEU A 121 2.45 4.17 23.31
CA LEU A 121 2.16 3.32 22.15
C LEU A 121 3.34 3.30 21.20
N PHE A 122 3.74 2.11 20.76
CA PHE A 122 4.76 1.88 19.73
C PHE A 122 4.07 1.40 18.46
N THR A 123 4.21 2.17 17.37
CA THR A 123 3.49 1.93 16.10
C THR A 123 4.39 1.37 15.00
N GLY A 124 5.66 1.08 15.28
CA GLY A 124 6.64 0.69 14.26
C GLY A 124 6.81 1.80 13.22
N ASP A 125 6.72 1.45 11.95
CA ASP A 125 6.83 2.41 10.85
C ASP A 125 5.58 3.25 10.61
N PHE A 126 4.41 2.82 11.11
CA PHE A 126 3.19 3.61 10.95
C PHE A 126 3.32 4.98 11.62
N LEU A 127 2.94 6.03 10.92
CA LEU A 127 3.07 7.45 11.29
C LEU A 127 4.51 8.00 11.28
N SER A 128 5.53 7.23 10.89
CA SER A 128 6.92 7.68 10.82
C SER A 128 7.22 8.52 9.57
N TRP A 129 6.40 8.41 8.51
CA TRP A 129 6.64 9.09 7.24
C TRP A 129 6.10 10.52 7.22
N CYS A 130 6.73 11.37 6.40
CA CYS A 130 6.21 12.71 6.09
C CYS A 130 4.94 12.62 5.22
N ASP A 131 4.21 13.73 5.08
CA ASP A 131 2.93 13.78 4.38
C ASP A 131 3.05 13.40 2.90
N ASP A 132 4.12 13.83 2.24
CA ASP A 132 4.37 13.52 0.82
C ASP A 132 4.62 12.02 0.60
N GLU A 133 5.26 11.34 1.54
CA GLU A 133 5.51 9.91 1.49
C GLU A 133 4.27 9.09 1.89
N PHE A 134 3.40 9.62 2.75
CA PHE A 134 2.25 8.90 3.27
C PHE A 134 1.35 8.42 2.13
N GLY A 135 1.03 9.29 1.19
CA GLY A 135 0.22 8.96 0.02
C GLY A 135 0.84 7.85 -0.83
N SER A 136 2.16 7.87 -1.05
CA SER A 136 2.88 6.84 -1.81
C SER A 136 2.99 5.51 -1.06
N LYS A 137 3.08 5.54 0.26
CA LYS A 137 3.19 4.34 1.11
C LYS A 137 1.84 3.65 1.34
N PHE A 138 0.77 4.41 1.56
CA PHE A 138 -0.54 3.84 1.90
C PHE A 138 -1.53 3.81 0.74
N GLY A 139 -1.36 4.58 -0.36
CA GLY A 139 -2.15 4.47 -1.58
C GLY A 139 -3.55 3.88 -1.35
N GLY A 140 -4.07 2.96 -2.08
CA GLY A 140 -5.38 2.32 -1.85
C GLY A 140 -5.57 1.54 -0.53
N MET A 141 -4.69 1.69 0.46
CA MET A 141 -4.78 1.04 1.77
C MET A 141 -5.22 2.01 2.88
N TYR A 142 -5.80 3.15 2.53
CA TYR A 142 -6.30 4.13 3.50
C TYR A 142 -7.29 3.54 4.52
N GLU A 143 -8.09 2.55 4.16
CA GLU A 143 -9.01 1.87 5.06
C GLU A 143 -8.30 1.21 6.24
N TYR A 144 -7.13 0.59 5.99
CA TYR A 144 -6.32 0.01 7.06
C TYR A 144 -5.69 1.10 7.95
N ALA A 145 -5.24 2.19 7.36
CA ALA A 145 -4.72 3.33 8.10
C ALA A 145 -5.81 4.00 8.94
N LEU A 146 -7.03 4.17 8.43
CA LEU A 146 -8.19 4.64 9.20
C LEU A 146 -8.51 3.71 10.36
N SER A 147 -8.63 2.41 10.12
CA SER A 147 -8.85 1.42 11.17
C SER A 147 -7.77 1.45 12.25
N ALA A 148 -6.50 1.66 11.86
CA ALA A 148 -5.41 1.79 12.81
C ALA A 148 -5.50 3.08 13.64
N THR A 149 -5.89 4.21 13.02
CA THR A 149 -6.11 5.46 13.75
C THR A 149 -7.28 5.36 14.73
N ASP A 150 -8.36 4.62 14.38
CA ASP A 150 -9.47 4.33 15.29
C ASP A 150 -8.99 3.52 16.52
N VAL A 151 -8.13 2.53 16.30
CA VAL A 151 -7.49 1.76 17.39
C VAL A 151 -6.66 2.67 18.28
N ILE A 152 -5.86 3.58 17.72
CA ILE A 152 -5.04 4.53 18.50
C ILE A 152 -5.94 5.48 19.31
N ASN A 153 -6.99 6.00 18.69
CA ASN A 153 -7.95 6.88 19.38
C ASN A 153 -8.66 6.15 20.54
N ALA A 154 -9.02 4.88 20.35
CA ALA A 154 -9.63 4.06 21.40
C ALA A 154 -8.66 3.76 22.57
N ILE A 155 -7.36 3.59 22.30
CA ILE A 155 -6.30 3.42 23.31
C ILE A 155 -6.07 4.75 24.04
N ASN A 156 -6.14 5.87 23.33
CA ASN A 156 -5.86 7.22 23.83
C ASN A 156 -4.49 7.32 24.54
N PRO A 157 -3.37 6.97 23.86
CA PRO A 157 -2.06 6.97 24.49
C PRO A 157 -1.60 8.37 24.85
N GLN A 158 -0.80 8.49 25.90
CA GLN A 158 -0.18 9.77 26.30
C GLN A 158 0.96 10.16 25.35
N LYS A 159 1.70 9.13 24.83
CA LYS A 159 2.81 9.28 23.89
C LYS A 159 2.75 8.22 22.83
N ILE A 160 3.17 8.60 21.62
CA ILE A 160 3.28 7.68 20.47
C ILE A 160 4.73 7.69 19.99
N TYR A 161 5.33 6.52 19.97
CA TYR A 161 6.67 6.27 19.42
C TYR A 161 6.60 5.48 18.13
N THR A 162 7.25 6.00 17.10
CA THR A 162 7.45 5.34 15.81
C THR A 162 8.92 4.92 15.65
N SER A 163 9.26 4.17 14.60
CA SER A 163 10.66 3.89 14.24
C SER A 163 11.49 5.19 14.08
N GLY A 164 10.86 6.29 13.67
CA GLY A 164 11.47 7.62 13.57
C GLY A 164 11.66 8.34 14.90
N GLY A 165 10.88 8.04 15.92
CA GLY A 165 10.89 8.70 17.24
C GLY A 165 9.50 9.05 17.77
N GLU A 166 9.44 9.93 18.76
CA GLU A 166 8.18 10.42 19.32
C GLU A 166 7.46 11.33 18.31
N ILE A 167 6.16 11.16 18.18
CA ILE A 167 5.33 12.01 17.32
C ILE A 167 4.26 12.75 18.15
N SER A 168 3.78 13.89 17.60
CA SER A 168 2.73 14.69 18.23
C SER A 168 1.33 14.11 17.96
N GLN A 169 0.36 14.45 18.83
CA GLN A 169 -1.06 14.17 18.59
C GLN A 169 -1.56 14.84 17.30
N GLN A 170 -1.00 16.01 16.94
CA GLN A 170 -1.34 16.70 15.69
C GLN A 170 -1.03 15.81 14.49
N ARG A 171 0.11 15.10 14.48
CA ARG A 171 0.48 14.17 13.42
C ARG A 171 -0.55 13.08 13.18
N LEU A 172 -1.12 12.52 14.26
CA LEU A 172 -2.19 11.53 14.16
C LEU A 172 -3.44 12.12 13.48
N SER A 173 -3.81 13.35 13.85
CA SER A 173 -4.94 14.07 13.24
C SER A 173 -4.71 14.36 11.76
N ASP A 174 -3.49 14.75 11.38
CA ASP A 174 -3.12 15.02 10.00
C ASP A 174 -3.23 13.75 9.14
N VAL A 175 -2.70 12.62 9.63
CA VAL A 175 -2.81 11.31 8.96
C VAL A 175 -4.26 10.87 8.83
N PHE A 176 -5.08 11.04 9.88
CA PHE A 176 -6.50 10.74 9.81
C PHE A 176 -7.21 11.57 8.72
N THR A 177 -6.90 12.86 8.64
CA THR A 177 -7.45 13.74 7.61
C THR A 177 -6.99 13.34 6.20
N LEU A 178 -5.73 12.95 6.04
CA LEU A 178 -5.21 12.45 4.76
C LEU A 178 -5.92 11.16 4.32
N CYS A 179 -6.18 10.24 5.24
CA CYS A 179 -6.90 8.99 4.96
C CYS A 179 -8.36 9.20 4.60
N GLN A 180 -9.00 10.27 5.08
CA GLN A 180 -10.38 10.63 4.75
C GLN A 180 -10.51 11.32 3.39
N LYS A 181 -9.42 11.81 2.80
CA LYS A 181 -9.45 12.36 1.44
C LYS A 181 -9.83 11.24 0.48
N LYS A 182 -11.06 11.27 -0.01
CA LYS A 182 -11.54 10.38 -1.06
C LYS A 182 -10.64 10.50 -2.30
N CYS A 183 -10.51 9.40 -3.06
CA CYS A 183 -9.98 9.48 -4.41
C CYS A 183 -10.65 10.63 -5.16
N SER A 184 -9.93 11.30 -6.05
CA SER A 184 -10.50 12.32 -6.92
C SER A 184 -11.77 11.79 -7.58
N GLU A 185 -12.82 12.61 -7.66
CA GLU A 185 -14.05 12.27 -8.43
C GLU A 185 -13.80 12.30 -9.94
N LYS A 186 -12.58 12.65 -10.36
CA LYS A 186 -12.20 12.75 -11.76
C LYS A 186 -11.92 11.38 -12.36
N SER A 187 -12.30 11.21 -13.61
CA SER A 187 -11.85 10.12 -14.46
C SER A 187 -10.54 10.47 -15.16
N VAL A 188 -9.73 9.47 -15.48
CA VAL A 188 -8.52 9.64 -16.30
C VAL A 188 -8.67 8.85 -17.59
N ILE A 189 -8.42 9.51 -18.71
CA ILE A 189 -8.33 8.91 -20.05
C ILE A 189 -6.88 9.03 -20.48
N ALA A 190 -6.13 7.91 -20.41
CA ALA A 190 -4.78 7.81 -20.95
C ALA A 190 -4.84 7.09 -22.30
N TYR A 191 -4.20 7.63 -23.33
CA TYR A 191 -4.22 6.98 -24.65
C TYR A 191 -2.92 7.11 -25.40
N TYR A 192 -2.67 6.13 -26.26
CA TYR A 192 -1.63 6.17 -27.28
C TYR A 192 -2.23 5.93 -28.66
N SER A 193 -1.81 6.72 -29.65
CA SER A 193 -2.38 6.67 -31.01
C SER A 193 -1.36 7.06 -32.07
N ASN A 194 -1.09 6.20 -33.04
CA ASN A 194 -0.17 6.49 -34.16
C ASN A 194 -0.81 7.30 -35.28
N TYR A 195 -2.07 7.02 -35.61
CA TYR A 195 -2.78 7.61 -36.75
C TYR A 195 -3.98 8.47 -36.34
N GLY A 196 -4.12 8.81 -35.05
CA GLY A 196 -5.24 9.59 -34.55
C GLY A 196 -6.55 8.83 -34.38
N PHE A 197 -6.62 7.52 -34.66
CA PHE A 197 -7.87 6.78 -34.60
C PHE A 197 -8.25 6.46 -33.15
N THR A 198 -7.32 5.99 -32.33
CA THR A 198 -7.53 5.82 -30.90
C THR A 198 -7.72 7.17 -30.19
N GLU A 199 -7.03 8.22 -30.66
CA GLU A 199 -7.22 9.58 -30.17
C GLU A 199 -8.66 10.07 -30.39
N LYS A 200 -9.27 9.77 -31.57
CA LYS A 200 -10.67 10.10 -31.83
C LYS A 200 -11.58 9.49 -30.76
N LEU A 201 -11.42 8.20 -30.46
CA LEU A 201 -12.19 7.52 -29.41
C LEU A 201 -11.97 8.20 -28.05
N ALA A 202 -10.74 8.56 -27.71
CA ALA A 202 -10.39 9.23 -26.45
C ALA A 202 -11.04 10.62 -26.34
N LYS A 203 -11.09 11.41 -27.44
CA LYS A 203 -11.75 12.71 -27.49
C LYS A 203 -13.27 12.60 -27.37
N GLU A 204 -13.89 11.62 -28.03
CA GLU A 204 -15.34 11.37 -27.91
C GLU A 204 -15.70 10.98 -26.48
N LEU A 205 -14.90 10.10 -25.86
CA LEU A 205 -15.09 9.73 -24.46
C LEU A 205 -14.89 10.93 -23.51
N LYS A 206 -13.88 11.79 -23.77
CA LYS A 206 -13.65 13.02 -23.00
C LYS A 206 -14.83 13.99 -23.08
N ASN A 207 -15.45 14.11 -24.25
CA ASN A 207 -16.61 14.97 -24.46
C ASN A 207 -17.87 14.43 -23.76
N HIS A 208 -17.98 13.10 -23.63
CA HIS A 208 -19.07 12.43 -22.95
C HIS A 208 -18.96 12.52 -21.42
N LEU A 209 -17.75 12.43 -20.88
CA LEU A 209 -17.52 12.44 -19.45
C LEU A 209 -17.36 13.88 -18.91
N LEU A 210 -18.20 14.26 -17.94
CA LEU A 210 -18.23 15.62 -17.38
C LEU A 210 -16.93 16.01 -16.64
N ASN A 211 -16.24 15.03 -16.03
CA ASN A 211 -15.08 15.29 -15.18
C ASN A 211 -13.95 14.28 -15.48
N ALA A 212 -13.31 14.43 -16.65
CA ALA A 212 -12.20 13.56 -17.05
C ALA A 212 -10.96 14.37 -17.42
N GLU A 213 -9.78 13.86 -17.12
CA GLU A 213 -8.49 14.37 -17.60
C GLU A 213 -8.02 13.49 -18.75
N LEU A 214 -7.44 14.13 -19.80
CA LEU A 214 -7.00 13.45 -21.02
C LEU A 214 -5.49 13.53 -21.14
N PHE A 215 -4.82 12.37 -21.28
CA PHE A 215 -3.38 12.26 -21.41
C PHE A 215 -3.02 11.53 -22.71
N ASN A 216 -2.25 12.18 -23.57
CA ASN A 216 -1.62 11.55 -24.72
C ASN A 216 -0.26 11.01 -24.34
N LEU A 217 -0.14 9.70 -24.22
CA LEU A 217 1.10 9.03 -23.77
C LEU A 217 2.29 9.19 -24.76
N SER A 218 2.02 9.62 -26.01
CA SER A 218 3.09 9.93 -26.98
C SER A 218 3.90 11.16 -26.61
N GLU A 219 3.39 12.02 -25.73
CA GLU A 219 3.99 13.30 -25.35
C GLU A 219 5.00 13.20 -24.20
N GLY A 220 5.37 11.99 -23.79
CA GLY A 220 6.37 11.76 -22.72
C GLY A 220 5.84 12.02 -21.29
N ASN A 221 4.52 12.07 -21.10
CA ASN A 221 3.84 12.36 -19.83
C ASN A 221 3.32 11.11 -19.10
N THR A 222 3.89 9.94 -19.40
CA THR A 222 3.43 8.63 -18.87
C THR A 222 3.41 8.56 -17.35
N SER A 223 4.42 9.12 -16.67
CA SER A 223 4.46 9.17 -15.21
C SER A 223 3.34 10.05 -14.65
N ALA A 224 3.14 11.25 -15.18
CA ALA A 224 2.08 12.16 -14.76
C ALA A 224 0.68 11.57 -15.00
N ALA A 225 0.49 10.90 -16.15
CA ALA A 225 -0.75 10.19 -16.46
C ALA A 225 -1.02 9.04 -15.48
N ALA A 226 0.01 8.29 -15.09
CA ALA A 226 -0.10 7.21 -14.11
C ALA A 226 -0.38 7.74 -12.69
N ASP A 227 0.26 8.85 -12.29
CA ASP A 227 -0.03 9.50 -11.01
C ASP A 227 -1.49 9.99 -10.95
N ALA A 228 -1.99 10.57 -12.03
CA ALA A 228 -3.40 10.94 -12.14
C ALA A 228 -4.31 9.71 -12.07
N ALA A 229 -3.98 8.62 -12.78
CA ALA A 229 -4.73 7.36 -12.77
C ALA A 229 -4.73 6.68 -11.38
N ASN A 230 -3.60 6.72 -10.68
CA ASN A 230 -3.49 6.23 -9.31
C ASN A 230 -4.45 6.96 -8.35
N ASN A 231 -4.81 8.21 -8.62
CA ASN A 231 -5.72 9.03 -7.82
C ASN A 231 -7.15 9.16 -8.40
N ALA A 232 -7.38 8.68 -9.62
CA ALA A 232 -8.66 8.82 -10.31
C ALA A 232 -9.77 7.94 -9.71
N ALA A 233 -11.02 8.30 -9.96
CA ALA A 233 -12.18 7.46 -9.69
C ALA A 233 -12.27 6.29 -10.70
N VAL A 234 -11.99 6.58 -11.97
CA VAL A 234 -12.07 5.62 -13.10
C VAL A 234 -10.87 5.80 -14.00
N VAL A 235 -10.37 4.71 -14.56
CA VAL A 235 -9.29 4.74 -15.55
C VAL A 235 -9.78 4.20 -16.90
N TYR A 236 -9.65 5.02 -17.93
CA TYR A 236 -9.88 4.65 -19.32
C TYR A 236 -8.54 4.59 -20.04
N LEU A 237 -8.21 3.43 -20.63
CA LEU A 237 -6.93 3.24 -21.31
C LEU A 237 -7.15 2.97 -22.79
N GLY A 238 -6.70 3.90 -23.63
CA GLY A 238 -6.73 3.81 -25.07
C GLY A 238 -5.41 3.31 -25.65
N THR A 239 -5.42 2.27 -26.50
CA THR A 239 -4.21 1.76 -27.14
C THR A 239 -4.49 1.20 -28.53
N ASN A 240 -3.49 1.28 -29.40
CA ASN A 240 -3.40 0.48 -30.61
C ASN A 240 -2.52 -0.77 -30.38
N THR A 241 -2.33 -1.57 -31.40
CA THR A 241 -1.44 -2.73 -31.40
C THR A 241 -0.21 -2.43 -32.24
N GLU A 242 0.97 -2.69 -31.72
CA GLU A 242 2.24 -2.60 -32.44
C GLU A 242 2.97 -3.96 -32.39
N ASN A 243 3.22 -4.55 -33.56
CA ASN A 243 3.89 -5.86 -33.66
C ASN A 243 3.27 -6.96 -32.78
N GLY A 244 1.93 -7.00 -32.68
CA GLY A 244 1.21 -7.95 -31.85
C GLY A 244 1.31 -7.67 -30.34
N ASN A 245 1.73 -6.46 -29.96
CA ASN A 245 2.00 -6.10 -28.57
C ASN A 245 1.48 -4.69 -28.24
N LEU A 246 1.63 -4.29 -26.98
CA LEU A 246 1.42 -2.90 -26.52
C LEU A 246 2.56 -2.00 -26.99
N PRO A 247 2.26 -0.75 -27.39
CA PRO A 247 3.27 0.29 -27.57
C PRO A 247 4.03 0.57 -26.28
N LYS A 248 5.31 0.92 -26.40
CA LYS A 248 6.15 1.17 -25.22
C LYS A 248 5.57 2.22 -24.25
N PRO A 249 5.02 3.37 -24.68
CA PRO A 249 4.44 4.34 -23.75
C PRO A 249 3.27 3.78 -22.92
N VAL A 250 2.51 2.80 -23.45
CA VAL A 250 1.43 2.14 -22.73
C VAL A 250 2.01 1.15 -21.69
N TRP A 251 3.08 0.42 -22.03
CA TRP A 251 3.82 -0.39 -21.07
C TRP A 251 4.37 0.45 -19.92
N ASP A 252 5.00 1.58 -20.23
CA ASP A 252 5.55 2.49 -19.24
C ASP A 252 4.44 3.01 -18.30
N PHE A 253 3.30 3.46 -18.84
CA PHE A 253 2.14 3.86 -18.05
C PHE A 253 1.66 2.75 -17.10
N LEU A 254 1.47 1.54 -17.61
CA LEU A 254 1.01 0.41 -16.81
C LEU A 254 2.00 0.03 -15.69
N SER A 255 3.30 0.20 -15.93
CA SER A 255 4.36 -0.09 -14.95
C SER A 255 4.38 0.89 -13.77
N TYR A 256 3.86 2.11 -13.94
CA TYR A 256 3.74 3.12 -12.88
C TYR A 256 2.44 3.05 -12.09
N LEU A 257 1.52 2.14 -12.47
CA LEU A 257 0.28 1.94 -11.69
C LEU A 257 0.59 1.22 -10.37
N ASP A 258 0.23 1.83 -9.26
CA ASP A 258 0.37 1.26 -7.93
C ASP A 258 -0.83 0.36 -7.61
N THR A 259 -0.58 -0.95 -7.49
CA THR A 259 -1.62 -1.95 -7.19
C THR A 259 -2.43 -1.62 -5.94
N ARG A 260 -1.81 -0.99 -4.93
CA ARG A 260 -2.49 -0.59 -3.69
C ARG A 260 -3.51 0.52 -3.93
N ARG A 261 -3.24 1.40 -4.90
CA ARG A 261 -4.07 2.57 -5.24
C ARG A 261 -5.14 2.26 -6.28
N VAL A 262 -4.86 1.32 -7.19
CA VAL A 262 -5.78 0.99 -8.28
C VAL A 262 -6.64 -0.25 -8.01
N LYS A 263 -6.38 -1.02 -6.96
CA LYS A 263 -7.19 -2.18 -6.58
C LYS A 263 -8.68 -1.81 -6.45
N ASN A 264 -9.54 -2.64 -7.07
CA ASN A 264 -10.99 -2.45 -7.17
C ASN A 264 -11.44 -1.19 -7.94
N LYS A 265 -10.51 -0.37 -8.44
CA LYS A 265 -10.84 0.81 -9.24
C LYS A 265 -11.45 0.39 -10.59
N PRO A 266 -12.56 1.01 -11.01
CA PRO A 266 -13.15 0.73 -12.31
C PRO A 266 -12.22 1.12 -13.45
N TYR A 267 -12.19 0.31 -14.51
CA TYR A 267 -11.46 0.63 -15.73
C TYR A 267 -12.16 0.12 -16.98
N LEU A 268 -11.86 0.75 -18.11
CA LEU A 268 -12.25 0.32 -19.44
C LEU A 268 -11.08 0.49 -20.41
N VAL A 269 -10.80 -0.55 -21.20
CA VAL A 269 -9.83 -0.47 -22.28
C VAL A 269 -10.55 -0.21 -23.61
N PHE A 270 -9.98 0.65 -24.44
CA PHE A 270 -10.47 0.90 -25.79
C PHE A 270 -9.32 1.07 -26.79
N GLY A 271 -9.60 1.02 -28.07
CA GLY A 271 -8.57 1.27 -29.05
C GLY A 271 -8.97 1.01 -30.50
N SER A 272 -8.08 1.34 -31.41
CA SER A 272 -8.24 1.06 -32.82
C SER A 272 -7.07 0.24 -33.31
N GLY A 273 -7.34 -0.76 -34.13
CA GLY A 273 -6.34 -1.60 -34.79
C GLY A 273 -6.69 -1.88 -36.23
N GLY A 274 -5.73 -2.33 -37.03
CA GLY A 274 -5.97 -2.74 -38.43
C GLY A 274 -6.52 -4.15 -38.52
N TRP A 275 -5.69 -5.13 -38.24
CA TRP A 275 -6.00 -6.58 -38.36
C TRP A 275 -5.93 -7.30 -37.00
N SER A 276 -5.42 -6.66 -35.96
CA SER A 276 -5.30 -7.21 -34.62
C SER A 276 -5.62 -6.13 -33.58
N HIS A 277 -6.18 -6.57 -32.46
CA HIS A 277 -6.46 -5.76 -31.27
C HIS A 277 -5.73 -6.31 -30.04
N ASP A 278 -4.66 -7.07 -30.22
CA ASP A 278 -3.92 -7.75 -29.15
C ASP A 278 -3.47 -6.77 -28.08
N GLY A 279 -3.02 -5.56 -28.45
CA GLY A 279 -2.65 -4.51 -27.50
C GLY A 279 -3.76 -4.20 -26.49
N ALA A 280 -5.00 -4.04 -26.94
CA ALA A 280 -6.13 -3.76 -26.03
C ALA A 280 -6.39 -4.94 -25.09
N TYR A 281 -6.32 -6.18 -25.56
CA TYR A 281 -6.52 -7.35 -24.71
C TYR A 281 -5.36 -7.62 -23.75
N ILE A 282 -4.11 -7.32 -24.16
CA ILE A 282 -2.95 -7.37 -23.26
C ILE A 282 -3.10 -6.36 -22.14
N ALA A 283 -3.49 -5.09 -22.46
CA ALA A 283 -3.75 -4.06 -21.46
C ALA A 283 -4.84 -4.48 -20.48
N ASP A 284 -5.96 -5.02 -20.98
CA ASP A 284 -7.06 -5.54 -20.17
C ASP A 284 -6.57 -6.63 -19.20
N GLY A 285 -5.80 -7.58 -19.70
CA GLY A 285 -5.23 -8.66 -18.88
C GLY A 285 -4.30 -8.16 -17.78
N ILE A 286 -3.53 -7.10 -18.03
CA ILE A 286 -2.64 -6.50 -17.03
C ILE A 286 -3.47 -5.78 -15.95
N LEU A 287 -4.45 -4.97 -16.33
CA LEU A 287 -5.31 -4.26 -15.39
C LEU A 287 -6.11 -5.22 -14.49
N GLN A 288 -6.55 -6.36 -15.04
CA GLN A 288 -7.16 -7.43 -14.23
C GLN A 288 -6.17 -8.03 -13.21
N ARG A 289 -4.90 -8.22 -13.58
CA ARG A 289 -3.86 -8.71 -12.65
C ARG A 289 -3.55 -7.69 -11.56
N LEU A 290 -3.69 -6.40 -11.83
CA LEU A 290 -3.64 -5.34 -10.83
C LEU A 290 -4.89 -5.29 -9.93
N LYS A 291 -5.82 -6.26 -10.08
CA LYS A 291 -7.08 -6.36 -9.31
C LYS A 291 -8.00 -5.16 -9.49
N MET A 292 -7.95 -4.51 -10.64
CA MET A 292 -8.91 -3.49 -11.02
C MET A 292 -10.24 -4.10 -11.46
N ARG A 293 -11.33 -3.36 -11.31
CA ARG A 293 -12.70 -3.79 -11.70
C ARG A 293 -12.99 -3.40 -13.13
N ARG A 294 -13.15 -4.38 -13.99
CA ARG A 294 -13.45 -4.16 -15.41
C ARG A 294 -14.91 -3.74 -15.60
N LEU A 295 -15.15 -2.61 -16.27
CA LEU A 295 -16.50 -2.14 -16.62
C LEU A 295 -17.11 -2.97 -17.77
N ASP A 296 -16.32 -3.23 -18.82
CA ASP A 296 -16.73 -4.06 -19.96
C ASP A 296 -15.48 -4.67 -20.65
N ARG A 297 -15.71 -5.57 -21.62
CA ARG A 297 -14.67 -6.05 -22.51
C ARG A 297 -14.06 -4.88 -23.32
N PRO A 298 -12.80 -4.99 -23.76
CA PRO A 298 -12.19 -3.93 -24.57
C PRO A 298 -13.07 -3.48 -25.73
N CYS A 299 -13.29 -2.18 -25.85
CA CYS A 299 -14.06 -1.56 -26.93
C CYS A 299 -13.13 -1.24 -28.09
N THR A 300 -13.10 -2.09 -29.12
CA THR A 300 -12.16 -1.96 -30.23
C THR A 300 -12.87 -1.56 -31.53
N ALA A 301 -12.17 -0.76 -32.34
CA ALA A 301 -12.58 -0.36 -33.69
C ALA A 301 -11.56 -0.84 -34.73
N VAL A 302 -12.02 -1.14 -35.93
CA VAL A 302 -11.15 -1.47 -37.07
C VAL A 302 -10.83 -0.19 -37.82
N LEU A 303 -9.56 0.21 -37.79
CA LEU A 303 -9.07 1.47 -38.41
C LEU A 303 -9.85 2.69 -37.88
N TYR A 304 -10.52 3.44 -38.75
CA TYR A 304 -11.23 4.64 -38.36
C TYR A 304 -12.55 4.33 -37.64
N PRO A 305 -12.73 4.79 -36.38
CA PRO A 305 -13.92 4.45 -35.59
C PRO A 305 -15.22 4.96 -36.21
N SER A 306 -16.19 4.09 -36.40
CA SER A 306 -17.55 4.41 -36.81
C SER A 306 -18.40 4.93 -35.64
N GLU A 307 -19.54 5.57 -35.93
CA GLU A 307 -20.50 6.01 -34.90
C GLU A 307 -20.99 4.84 -34.01
N LYS A 308 -21.11 3.64 -34.58
CA LYS A 308 -21.53 2.44 -33.85
C LYS A 308 -20.49 2.06 -32.78
N GLU A 309 -19.22 2.11 -33.13
CA GLU A 309 -18.13 1.76 -32.21
C GLU A 309 -17.92 2.85 -31.14
N ILE A 310 -18.06 4.11 -31.52
CA ILE A 310 -18.08 5.24 -30.57
C ILE A 310 -19.24 5.05 -29.57
N LYS A 311 -20.46 4.83 -30.06
CA LYS A 311 -21.64 4.61 -29.19
C LYS A 311 -21.42 3.43 -28.24
N LYS A 312 -20.81 2.33 -28.72
CA LYS A 312 -20.50 1.16 -27.87
C LYS A 312 -19.54 1.55 -26.73
N LEU A 313 -18.50 2.34 -27.03
CA LEU A 313 -17.55 2.82 -26.02
C LEU A 313 -18.24 3.69 -24.96
N LEU A 314 -19.08 4.64 -25.39
CA LEU A 314 -19.81 5.53 -24.47
C LEU A 314 -20.77 4.75 -23.58
N CYS A 315 -21.56 3.83 -24.15
CA CYS A 315 -22.45 2.95 -23.36
C CYS A 315 -21.66 2.08 -22.35
N ALA A 316 -20.48 1.60 -22.73
CA ALA A 316 -19.65 0.82 -21.82
C ALA A 316 -19.09 1.69 -20.68
N SER A 317 -18.82 2.97 -20.91
CA SER A 317 -18.35 3.90 -19.88
C SER A 317 -19.45 4.26 -18.86
N ASP A 318 -20.73 4.22 -19.27
CA ASP A 318 -21.86 4.53 -18.39
C ASP A 318 -22.18 3.42 -17.36
N LYS A 319 -21.62 2.21 -17.54
CA LYS A 319 -21.79 1.06 -16.61
C LYS A 319 -21.15 1.29 -15.24
N ILE A 320 -20.42 2.36 -15.05
CA ILE A 320 -19.88 2.74 -13.73
C ILE A 320 -21.00 2.92 -12.70
N ASN A 321 -22.20 3.32 -13.14
CA ASN A 321 -23.34 3.65 -12.29
C ASN A 321 -24.33 2.47 -12.12
N GLU A 322 -24.07 1.30 -12.72
CA GLU A 322 -25.02 0.18 -12.75
C GLU A 322 -24.84 -0.84 -11.62
N GLU A 323 -23.82 -0.69 -10.77
CA GLU A 323 -23.57 -1.58 -9.62
C GLU A 323 -23.38 -0.76 -8.33
N ASP A 324 -24.47 -0.60 -7.61
CA ASP A 324 -24.52 -0.45 -6.15
C ASP A 324 -25.44 -1.53 -5.56
#